data_fa100153628e5aa2a8a068b6ac7a932c
#
_entry.id   fa100153628e5aa2a8a068b6ac7a932c
#
_cell.length_a   1.000
_cell.length_b   1.000
_cell.length_c   1.000
_cell.angle_alpha   90.00
_cell.angle_beta   90.00
_cell.angle_gamma   90.00
#
_symmetry.space_group_name_H-M   'P 1'
#
loop_
_entity.id
_entity.type
_entity.pdbx_description
1 polymer ?
#
loop_
_entity_poly.entity_id
_entity_poly.type
_entity_poly.pdbx_seq_one_letter_code
_entity_poly.pdbx_strand_id
1 'polypeptide(L)'
;MSNKNQNGNRIIPYKMFLKALLTTRELIERILPKQGVPSLRIGTKKIESVIASYIEKAEEGLPVIGYHFSFPVEYLKCFDCVPVCLEATSYFMATLLEGGTENYYDLMNSWGHPFHTCTSQKGAMGMTLEDLFKFDAIITPTAPCDCTIASYPFFKYKKNFPLVMVDLPFLHEEKSYLYYADQLKSGLLNLGKIIGQDLNYKKLKEAIDIENQVNKIKFEIFDLIKAVPSPIENLYNPVSAGAYIFIGGMPENLSFHKEMLEITKLRYKNKEHHGGEEKVRSIWPYMITWFSIDLMEWLDRNLGLSVLFDIFNYNFSEPINTNSDLDTIFLGMSKKGMDFSMIKQSTEFFEPFIEYCISFAKEFSADCFIYTQSIACKQFGSVPQLLKEALMDEVGIPMLLIEFDAGDARMTSLKTFKEKISIFVQTLI
;
A
#
# COMPACT_ATOMS: atom_id res chain seq x y z
N MET A 1 -34.27 18.64 1.52
CA MET A 1 -33.32 18.65 0.36
C MET A 1 -31.96 19.29 0.66
N SER A 2 -31.75 20.04 1.77
CA SER A 2 -30.48 20.72 2.08
C SER A 2 -29.37 19.83 2.64
N ASN A 3 -29.69 18.71 3.32
CA ASN A 3 -28.68 17.85 3.94
C ASN A 3 -27.93 16.92 2.95
N LYS A 4 -28.56 16.50 1.86
CA LYS A 4 -27.90 15.61 0.88
C LYS A 4 -26.74 16.29 0.13
N ASN A 5 -26.88 17.61 -0.17
CA ASN A 5 -25.81 18.36 -0.86
C ASN A 5 -24.59 18.65 0.03
N GLN A 6 -24.76 18.76 1.36
CA GLN A 6 -23.63 18.98 2.27
C GLN A 6 -22.83 17.69 2.51
N ASN A 7 -23.49 16.53 2.51
CA ASN A 7 -22.84 15.22 2.69
C ASN A 7 -22.08 14.77 1.44
N GLY A 8 -22.54 15.14 0.23
CA GLY A 8 -21.89 14.74 -1.03
C GLY A 8 -20.50 15.33 -1.26
N ASN A 9 -20.10 16.36 -0.49
CA ASN A 9 -18.79 17.00 -0.59
C ASN A 9 -17.77 16.50 0.45
N ARG A 10 -18.06 15.42 1.18
CA ARG A 10 -17.19 14.93 2.25
C ARG A 10 -15.98 14.13 1.73
N ILE A 11 -16.09 13.51 0.56
CA ILE A 11 -15.10 12.59 -0.03
C ILE A 11 -14.93 12.85 -1.52
N ILE A 12 -14.68 14.11 -1.89
CA ILE A 12 -14.46 14.52 -3.29
C ILE A 12 -13.38 13.65 -3.96
N PRO A 13 -12.21 13.34 -3.34
CA PRO A 13 -11.20 12.50 -3.98
C PRO A 13 -11.71 11.12 -4.35
N TYR A 14 -12.60 10.50 -3.59
CA TYR A 14 -13.19 9.21 -3.98
C TYR A 14 -14.07 9.31 -5.21
N LYS A 15 -14.81 10.43 -5.37
CA LYS A 15 -15.59 10.69 -6.59
C LYS A 15 -14.68 10.88 -7.81
N MET A 16 -13.59 11.62 -7.63
CA MET A 16 -12.58 11.81 -8.69
C MET A 16 -11.90 10.47 -9.03
N PHE A 17 -11.54 9.71 -8.01
CA PHE A 17 -10.94 8.39 -8.17
C PHE A 17 -11.87 7.42 -8.91
N LEU A 18 -13.14 7.36 -8.51
CA LEU A 18 -14.14 6.53 -9.21
C LEU A 18 -14.27 6.91 -10.69
N LYS A 19 -14.35 8.20 -10.99
CA LYS A 19 -14.40 8.70 -12.38
C LYS A 19 -13.16 8.27 -13.16
N ALA A 20 -11.98 8.40 -12.55
CA ALA A 20 -10.72 8.00 -13.19
C ALA A 20 -10.63 6.48 -13.40
N LEU A 21 -11.06 5.67 -12.42
CA LEU A 21 -11.13 4.21 -12.57
C LEU A 21 -12.04 3.80 -13.74
N LEU A 22 -13.22 4.41 -13.85
CA LEU A 22 -14.15 4.16 -14.95
C LEU A 22 -13.52 4.50 -16.31
N THR A 23 -12.89 5.66 -16.42
CA THR A 23 -12.20 6.09 -17.65
C THR A 23 -11.04 5.17 -17.99
N THR A 24 -10.24 4.80 -17.00
CA THR A 24 -9.10 3.87 -17.18
C THR A 24 -9.59 2.49 -17.60
N ARG A 25 -10.66 1.98 -17.02
CA ARG A 25 -11.25 0.70 -17.42
C ARG A 25 -11.70 0.71 -18.87
N GLU A 26 -12.41 1.75 -19.29
CA GLU A 26 -12.84 1.88 -20.70
C GLU A 26 -11.63 1.91 -21.66
N LEU A 27 -10.56 2.59 -21.27
CA LEU A 27 -9.31 2.65 -22.03
C LEU A 27 -8.63 1.28 -22.10
N ILE A 28 -8.53 0.57 -20.97
CA ILE A 28 -7.95 -0.78 -20.89
C ILE A 28 -8.74 -1.75 -21.77
N GLU A 29 -10.08 -1.72 -21.71
CA GLU A 29 -10.93 -2.59 -22.52
C GLU A 29 -10.83 -2.31 -24.03
N ARG A 30 -10.51 -1.08 -24.42
CA ARG A 30 -10.37 -0.68 -25.83
C ARG A 30 -8.98 -0.91 -26.41
N ILE A 31 -7.93 -0.65 -25.65
CA ILE A 31 -6.54 -0.56 -26.15
C ILE A 31 -5.75 -1.82 -25.85
N LEU A 32 -5.93 -2.41 -24.67
CA LEU A 32 -5.23 -3.64 -24.32
C LEU A 32 -5.97 -4.84 -24.85
N PRO A 33 -5.27 -5.78 -25.50
CA PRO A 33 -5.90 -7.01 -25.98
C PRO A 33 -6.55 -7.77 -24.81
N LYS A 34 -7.54 -8.61 -25.09
CA LYS A 34 -8.29 -9.39 -24.07
C LYS A 34 -7.41 -10.21 -23.11
N GLN A 35 -6.15 -10.46 -23.48
CA GLN A 35 -5.10 -11.07 -22.66
C GLN A 35 -4.24 -10.03 -21.89
N GLY A 36 -4.66 -8.74 -21.87
CA GLY A 36 -3.96 -7.64 -21.21
C GLY A 36 -3.69 -7.91 -19.73
N VAL A 37 -3.44 -6.90 -18.93
CA VAL A 37 -3.01 -6.98 -17.53
C VAL A 37 -4.14 -7.47 -16.62
N PRO A 38 -4.22 -8.78 -16.25
CA PRO A 38 -5.33 -9.31 -15.48
C PRO A 38 -5.50 -8.63 -14.12
N SER A 39 -4.40 -8.39 -13.39
CA SER A 39 -4.46 -7.73 -12.08
C SER A 39 -5.14 -6.37 -12.16
N LEU A 40 -4.76 -5.55 -13.14
CA LEU A 40 -5.35 -4.22 -13.32
C LEU A 40 -6.84 -4.33 -13.68
N ARG A 41 -7.21 -5.22 -14.61
CA ARG A 41 -8.61 -5.41 -15.05
C ARG A 41 -9.51 -5.91 -13.93
N ILE A 42 -9.05 -6.90 -13.15
CA ILE A 42 -9.85 -7.51 -12.08
C ILE A 42 -9.87 -6.60 -10.86
N GLY A 43 -8.68 -6.10 -10.46
CA GLY A 43 -8.52 -5.27 -9.26
C GLY A 43 -9.28 -3.95 -9.36
N THR A 44 -9.14 -3.22 -10.49
CA THR A 44 -9.88 -1.96 -10.68
C THR A 44 -11.38 -2.14 -10.62
N LYS A 45 -11.94 -3.23 -11.21
CA LYS A 45 -13.37 -3.52 -11.16
C LYS A 45 -13.86 -3.78 -9.72
N LYS A 46 -13.09 -4.50 -8.91
CA LYS A 46 -13.45 -4.78 -7.51
C LYS A 46 -13.36 -3.50 -6.66
N ILE A 47 -12.30 -2.72 -6.82
CA ILE A 47 -12.12 -1.45 -6.12
C ILE A 47 -13.22 -0.46 -6.51
N GLU A 48 -13.54 -0.34 -7.81
CA GLU A 48 -14.61 0.52 -8.34
C GLU A 48 -15.94 0.26 -7.64
N SER A 49 -16.37 -0.99 -7.54
CA SER A 49 -17.65 -1.35 -6.92
C SER A 49 -17.74 -0.94 -5.45
N VAL A 50 -16.64 -1.07 -4.72
CA VAL A 50 -16.60 -0.71 -3.29
C VAL A 50 -16.49 0.80 -3.10
N ILE A 51 -15.69 1.49 -3.91
CA ILE A 51 -15.59 2.97 -3.85
C ILE A 51 -16.95 3.60 -4.17
N ALA A 52 -17.69 3.08 -5.16
CA ALA A 52 -19.06 3.53 -5.44
C ALA A 52 -19.98 3.38 -4.20
N SER A 53 -19.94 2.22 -3.54
CA SER A 53 -20.68 1.98 -2.31
C SER A 53 -20.25 2.91 -1.15
N TYR A 54 -18.94 3.22 -1.03
CA TYR A 54 -18.45 4.16 -0.02
C TYR A 54 -18.95 5.59 -0.26
N ILE A 55 -19.06 6.01 -1.53
CA ILE A 55 -19.60 7.32 -1.88
C ILE A 55 -21.09 7.39 -1.46
N GLU A 56 -21.90 6.39 -1.81
CA GLU A 56 -23.30 6.30 -1.43
C GLU A 56 -23.47 6.36 0.10
N LYS A 57 -22.71 5.54 0.84
CA LYS A 57 -22.74 5.49 2.31
C LYS A 57 -22.36 6.83 2.95
N ALA A 58 -21.34 7.52 2.42
CA ALA A 58 -20.96 8.84 2.92
C ALA A 58 -22.07 9.89 2.64
N GLU A 59 -22.75 9.80 1.50
CA GLU A 59 -23.90 10.66 1.18
C GLU A 59 -25.12 10.37 2.07
N GLU A 60 -25.30 9.14 2.49
CA GLU A 60 -26.29 8.72 3.48
C GLU A 60 -25.97 9.17 4.90
N GLY A 61 -24.72 9.63 5.14
CA GLY A 61 -24.30 10.20 6.41
C GLY A 61 -23.54 9.23 7.31
N LEU A 62 -23.05 8.11 6.80
CA LEU A 62 -22.15 7.24 7.58
C LEU A 62 -20.86 7.98 7.93
N PRO A 63 -20.26 7.71 9.10
CA PRO A 63 -19.00 8.32 9.50
C PRO A 63 -17.89 8.05 8.47
N VAL A 64 -17.14 9.11 8.14
CA VAL A 64 -15.94 9.03 7.29
C VAL A 64 -14.72 9.02 8.18
N ILE A 65 -13.95 7.94 8.15
CA ILE A 65 -12.79 7.72 9.00
C ILE A 65 -11.52 7.77 8.17
N GLY A 66 -10.70 8.81 8.42
CA GLY A 66 -9.35 8.88 7.86
C GLY A 66 -8.45 7.87 8.57
N TYR A 67 -7.57 7.20 7.82
CA TYR A 67 -6.59 6.30 8.43
C TYR A 67 -5.27 6.30 7.65
N HIS A 68 -4.19 5.96 8.36
CA HIS A 68 -2.86 5.78 7.79
C HIS A 68 -2.75 4.41 7.13
N PHE A 69 -2.06 4.30 5.98
CA PHE A 69 -1.95 3.04 5.21
C PHE A 69 -1.38 1.86 6.01
N SER A 70 -0.58 2.13 7.04
CA SER A 70 -0.03 1.09 7.92
C SER A 70 -0.97 0.65 9.05
N PHE A 71 -2.16 1.24 9.16
CA PHE A 71 -3.21 0.75 10.04
C PHE A 71 -4.04 -0.29 9.27
N PRO A 72 -4.11 -1.56 9.71
CA PRO A 72 -4.86 -2.58 8.98
C PRO A 72 -6.34 -2.22 8.83
N VAL A 73 -6.78 -2.02 7.58
CA VAL A 73 -8.13 -1.50 7.27
C VAL A 73 -9.25 -2.43 7.72
N GLU A 74 -9.00 -3.74 7.78
CA GLU A 74 -9.96 -4.72 8.28
C GLU A 74 -10.33 -4.49 9.75
N TYR A 75 -9.50 -3.81 10.54
CA TYR A 75 -9.83 -3.47 11.93
C TYR A 75 -10.95 -2.42 12.01
N LEU A 76 -11.12 -1.59 10.98
CA LEU A 76 -12.21 -0.62 10.89
C LEU A 76 -13.56 -1.25 10.51
N LYS A 77 -13.57 -2.51 10.06
CA LYS A 77 -14.81 -3.21 9.70
C LYS A 77 -15.70 -3.54 10.91
N CYS A 78 -15.19 -3.35 12.14
CA CYS A 78 -16.03 -3.39 13.34
C CYS A 78 -17.04 -2.24 13.43
N PHE A 79 -16.95 -1.24 12.54
CA PHE A 79 -17.86 -0.09 12.48
C PHE A 79 -18.59 -0.01 11.13
N ASP A 80 -19.77 0.60 11.13
CA ASP A 80 -20.43 1.04 9.92
C ASP A 80 -19.89 2.42 9.53
N CYS A 81 -18.82 2.43 8.73
CA CYS A 81 -18.09 3.63 8.36
C CYS A 81 -17.56 3.56 6.93
N VAL A 82 -17.09 4.70 6.44
CA VAL A 82 -16.36 4.84 5.18
C VAL A 82 -14.88 5.08 5.50
N PRO A 83 -14.01 4.07 5.36
CA PRO A 83 -12.58 4.24 5.58
C PRO A 83 -11.93 4.97 4.40
N VAL A 84 -11.04 5.92 4.70
CA VAL A 84 -10.27 6.70 3.70
C VAL A 84 -8.81 6.66 4.08
N CYS A 85 -8.01 5.93 3.31
CA CYS A 85 -6.56 5.96 3.45
C CYS A 85 -6.00 7.26 2.87
N LEU A 86 -5.40 8.08 3.72
CA LEU A 86 -4.95 9.42 3.36
C LEU A 86 -3.80 9.38 2.36
N GLU A 87 -2.74 8.61 2.66
CA GLU A 87 -1.54 8.51 1.83
C GLU A 87 -1.81 7.83 0.48
N ALA A 88 -2.55 6.72 0.52
CA ALA A 88 -2.90 6.02 -0.70
C ALA A 88 -3.76 6.88 -1.63
N THR A 89 -4.73 7.60 -1.08
CA THR A 89 -5.55 8.52 -1.88
C THR A 89 -4.69 9.58 -2.54
N SER A 90 -3.69 10.14 -1.83
CA SER A 90 -2.73 11.09 -2.41
C SER A 90 -1.97 10.51 -3.60
N TYR A 91 -1.42 9.31 -3.47
CA TYR A 91 -0.66 8.66 -4.53
C TYR A 91 -1.55 8.23 -5.72
N PHE A 92 -2.74 7.71 -5.45
CA PHE A 92 -3.67 7.38 -6.53
C PHE A 92 -4.14 8.61 -7.30
N MET A 93 -4.33 9.74 -6.61
CA MET A 93 -4.62 11.01 -7.29
C MET A 93 -3.44 11.46 -8.15
N ALA A 94 -2.19 11.29 -7.69
CA ALA A 94 -0.99 11.57 -8.50
C ALA A 94 -0.92 10.71 -9.77
N THR A 95 -1.35 9.44 -9.68
CA THR A 95 -1.39 8.51 -10.83
C THR A 95 -2.46 8.89 -11.87
N LEU A 96 -3.62 9.38 -11.41
CA LEU A 96 -4.82 9.48 -12.24
C LEU A 96 -5.13 10.88 -12.72
N LEU A 97 -4.54 11.91 -12.13
CA LEU A 97 -4.75 13.30 -12.55
C LEU A 97 -3.61 13.77 -13.42
N GLU A 98 -3.94 14.40 -14.54
CA GLU A 98 -2.98 15.19 -15.31
C GLU A 98 -2.44 16.33 -14.44
N GLY A 99 -1.10 16.40 -14.28
CA GLY A 99 -0.45 17.32 -13.33
C GLY A 99 -0.45 16.81 -11.88
N GLY A 100 -0.97 15.61 -11.64
CA GLY A 100 -0.85 14.92 -10.36
C GLY A 100 -1.40 15.68 -9.16
N THR A 101 -0.67 15.58 -8.06
CA THR A 101 -0.97 16.24 -6.77
C THR A 101 0.01 17.39 -6.44
N GLU A 102 0.78 17.86 -7.43
CA GLU A 102 1.87 18.83 -7.24
C GLU A 102 1.37 20.15 -6.62
N ASN A 103 0.17 20.60 -6.98
CA ASN A 103 -0.45 21.80 -6.38
C ASN A 103 -0.62 21.67 -4.87
N TYR A 104 -0.93 20.48 -4.38
CA TYR A 104 -1.07 20.23 -2.93
C TYR A 104 0.28 20.16 -2.25
N TYR A 105 1.32 19.66 -2.94
CA TYR A 105 2.70 19.69 -2.43
C TYR A 105 3.20 21.14 -2.31
N ASP A 106 2.97 21.95 -3.34
CA ASP A 106 3.36 23.36 -3.35
C ASP A 106 2.58 24.19 -2.31
N LEU A 107 1.30 23.90 -2.12
CA LEU A 107 0.51 24.47 -1.03
C LEU A 107 1.15 24.17 0.33
N MET A 108 1.52 22.92 0.59
CA MET A 108 2.14 22.55 1.87
C MET A 108 3.53 23.18 2.05
N ASN A 109 4.32 23.28 0.98
CA ASN A 109 5.60 24.00 1.01
C ASN A 109 5.40 25.49 1.33
N SER A 110 4.38 26.14 0.77
CA SER A 110 4.03 27.54 1.07
C SER A 110 3.58 27.77 2.52
N TRP A 111 3.07 26.72 3.17
CA TRP A 111 2.71 26.70 4.59
C TRP A 111 3.89 26.42 5.51
N GLY A 112 5.12 26.29 4.96
CA GLY A 112 6.35 26.08 5.70
C GLY A 112 6.68 24.61 6.00
N HIS A 113 5.99 23.64 5.38
CA HIS A 113 6.40 22.26 5.46
C HIS A 113 7.71 22.06 4.69
N PRO A 114 8.69 21.33 5.25
CA PRO A 114 9.95 21.09 4.58
C PRO A 114 9.76 20.37 3.25
N PHE A 115 10.58 20.71 2.26
CA PHE A 115 10.58 20.08 0.95
C PHE A 115 10.69 18.55 1.03
N HIS A 116 11.48 18.03 1.96
CA HIS A 116 11.71 16.61 2.22
C HIS A 116 10.65 15.93 3.11
N THR A 117 9.47 16.55 3.29
CA THR A 117 8.31 15.84 3.88
C THR A 117 7.72 14.90 2.84
N CYS A 118 7.33 13.70 3.26
CA CYS A 118 6.76 12.67 2.39
C CYS A 118 5.60 13.23 1.54
N THR A 119 5.66 13.04 0.22
CA THR A 119 4.66 13.56 -0.72
C THR A 119 3.30 12.93 -0.55
N SER A 120 3.21 11.65 -0.14
CA SER A 120 1.91 11.06 0.18
C SER A 120 1.19 11.82 1.29
N GLN A 121 1.92 12.21 2.32
CA GLN A 121 1.36 12.97 3.44
C GLN A 121 1.16 14.44 3.08
N LYS A 122 2.09 15.07 2.36
CA LYS A 122 1.88 16.44 1.85
C LYS A 122 0.64 16.54 0.97
N GLY A 123 0.44 15.60 0.06
CA GLY A 123 -0.75 15.55 -0.78
C GLY A 123 -2.02 15.41 0.03
N ALA A 124 -2.05 14.49 1.00
CA ALA A 124 -3.19 14.31 1.90
C ALA A 124 -3.48 15.57 2.74
N MET A 125 -2.45 16.21 3.29
CA MET A 125 -2.59 17.45 4.04
C MET A 125 -3.09 18.59 3.15
N GLY A 126 -2.53 18.76 1.95
CA GLY A 126 -2.95 19.80 1.00
C GLY A 126 -4.40 19.62 0.56
N MET A 127 -4.81 18.41 0.18
CA MET A 127 -6.21 18.10 -0.15
C MET A 127 -7.15 18.39 1.02
N THR A 128 -6.71 18.11 2.25
CA THR A 128 -7.51 18.38 3.45
C THR A 128 -7.62 19.88 3.72
N LEU A 129 -6.57 20.67 3.48
CA LEU A 129 -6.62 22.13 3.59
C LEU A 129 -7.60 22.75 2.59
N GLU A 130 -7.71 22.20 1.40
CA GLU A 130 -8.66 22.59 0.36
C GLU A 130 -10.08 22.02 0.58
N ASP A 131 -10.37 21.49 1.77
CA ASP A 131 -11.69 20.93 2.15
C ASP A 131 -12.19 19.77 1.26
N LEU A 132 -11.28 19.06 0.59
CA LEU A 132 -11.65 17.91 -0.23
C LEU A 132 -12.06 16.69 0.61
N PHE A 133 -11.65 16.65 1.88
CA PHE A 133 -12.06 15.66 2.87
C PHE A 133 -12.69 16.32 4.09
N LYS A 134 -13.73 15.69 4.63
CA LYS A 134 -14.34 16.03 5.92
C LYS A 134 -14.49 14.77 6.74
N PHE A 135 -13.53 14.55 7.63
CA PHE A 135 -13.49 13.38 8.51
C PHE A 135 -14.31 13.59 9.78
N ASP A 136 -14.99 12.53 10.25
CA ASP A 136 -15.58 12.47 11.60
C ASP A 136 -14.51 12.10 12.63
N ALA A 137 -13.52 11.31 12.23
CA ALA A 137 -12.32 11.02 13.02
C ALA A 137 -11.19 10.55 12.12
N ILE A 138 -9.97 10.58 12.66
CA ILE A 138 -8.78 9.99 12.03
C ILE A 138 -8.17 9.01 13.03
N ILE A 139 -7.72 7.84 12.56
CA ILE A 139 -6.97 6.86 13.34
C ILE A 139 -5.64 6.55 12.65
N THR A 140 -4.56 6.49 13.43
CA THR A 140 -3.22 6.21 12.91
C THR A 140 -2.36 5.52 13.96
N PRO A 141 -1.46 4.58 13.60
CA PRO A 141 -0.38 4.20 14.49
C PRO A 141 0.65 5.33 14.58
N THR A 142 1.53 5.27 15.58
CA THR A 142 2.69 6.19 15.70
C THR A 142 3.87 5.79 14.81
N ALA A 143 3.75 4.70 14.08
CA ALA A 143 4.72 4.20 13.10
C ALA A 143 4.11 4.28 11.67
N PRO A 144 4.88 4.12 10.61
CA PRO A 144 6.27 3.62 10.54
C PRO A 144 7.35 4.71 10.61
N CYS A 145 7.01 6.00 10.59
CA CYS A 145 8.02 7.04 10.38
C CYS A 145 7.73 8.35 11.13
N ASP A 146 8.75 9.20 11.21
CA ASP A 146 8.67 10.56 11.78
C ASP A 146 7.64 11.46 11.05
N CYS A 147 7.47 11.29 9.74
CA CYS A 147 6.45 12.02 9.00
C CYS A 147 5.03 11.71 9.49
N THR A 148 4.73 10.46 9.85
CA THR A 148 3.44 10.07 10.42
C THR A 148 3.17 10.81 11.73
N ILE A 149 4.15 10.80 12.64
CA ILE A 149 4.04 11.46 13.95
C ILE A 149 3.86 12.98 13.78
N ALA A 150 4.49 13.60 12.78
CA ALA A 150 4.41 15.02 12.54
C ALA A 150 3.11 15.44 11.82
N SER A 151 2.69 14.68 10.80
CA SER A 151 1.61 15.09 9.90
C SER A 151 0.22 14.91 10.50
N TYR A 152 -0.02 13.83 11.25
CA TYR A 152 -1.35 13.57 11.78
C TYR A 152 -1.81 14.55 12.86
N PRO A 153 -0.96 14.99 13.81
CA PRO A 153 -1.31 16.11 14.70
C PRO A 153 -1.63 17.41 13.96
N PHE A 154 -1.06 17.62 12.76
CA PHE A 154 -1.38 18.77 11.92
C PHE A 154 -2.87 18.82 11.53
N PHE A 155 -3.47 17.68 11.15
CA PHE A 155 -4.91 17.62 10.84
C PHE A 155 -5.77 18.03 12.03
N LYS A 156 -5.43 17.58 13.23
CA LYS A 156 -6.08 17.99 14.47
C LYS A 156 -5.92 19.50 14.70
N TYR A 157 -4.70 20.01 14.54
CA TYR A 157 -4.40 21.42 14.78
C TYR A 157 -5.10 22.36 13.76
N LYS A 158 -5.09 22.01 12.48
CA LYS A 158 -5.59 22.88 11.39
C LYS A 158 -7.08 22.75 11.12
N LYS A 159 -7.64 21.57 11.21
CA LYS A 159 -9.05 21.29 10.88
C LYS A 159 -9.86 20.79 12.08
N ASN A 160 -9.23 20.65 13.24
CA ASN A 160 -9.83 20.17 14.48
C ASN A 160 -10.53 18.80 14.34
N PHE A 161 -10.02 17.93 13.48
CA PHE A 161 -10.52 16.57 13.38
C PHE A 161 -10.17 15.77 14.64
N PRO A 162 -11.11 15.00 15.22
CA PRO A 162 -10.78 14.05 16.25
C PRO A 162 -9.71 13.08 15.78
N LEU A 163 -8.60 12.96 16.52
CA LEU A 163 -7.47 12.13 16.20
C LEU A 163 -7.25 11.06 17.27
N VAL A 164 -7.26 9.80 16.86
CA VAL A 164 -6.90 8.64 17.65
C VAL A 164 -5.52 8.16 17.21
N MET A 165 -4.52 8.35 18.04
CA MET A 165 -3.19 7.79 17.81
C MET A 165 -3.05 6.50 18.62
N VAL A 166 -2.67 5.41 17.94
CA VAL A 166 -2.43 4.10 18.54
C VAL A 166 -0.93 3.93 18.65
N ASP A 167 -0.42 3.96 19.88
CA ASP A 167 1.02 3.94 20.10
C ASP A 167 1.61 2.56 19.81
N LEU A 168 2.59 2.52 18.90
CA LEU A 168 3.23 1.30 18.42
C LEU A 168 4.69 1.26 18.89
N PRO A 169 5.07 0.22 19.67
CA PRO A 169 6.44 0.07 20.15
C PRO A 169 7.47 -0.12 19.03
N PHE A 170 8.70 0.32 19.29
CA PHE A 170 9.80 0.18 18.34
C PHE A 170 10.36 -1.25 18.27
N LEU A 171 10.44 -1.97 19.39
CA LEU A 171 11.00 -3.33 19.45
C LEU A 171 9.91 -4.39 19.32
N HIS A 172 10.18 -5.46 18.55
CA HIS A 172 9.29 -6.60 18.30
C HIS A 172 9.52 -7.70 19.34
N GLU A 173 9.01 -7.52 20.55
CA GLU A 173 9.11 -8.46 21.66
C GLU A 173 7.74 -8.69 22.33
N GLU A 174 7.61 -9.74 23.15
CA GLU A 174 6.32 -10.15 23.71
C GLU A 174 5.62 -9.02 24.47
N LYS A 175 6.36 -8.27 25.30
CA LYS A 175 5.77 -7.13 26.04
C LYS A 175 5.28 -6.02 25.09
N SER A 176 5.94 -5.82 23.95
CA SER A 176 5.55 -4.87 22.92
C SER A 176 4.24 -5.27 22.25
N TYR A 177 4.09 -6.56 21.94
CA TYR A 177 2.84 -7.07 21.36
C TYR A 177 1.67 -6.95 22.34
N LEU A 178 1.87 -7.24 23.61
CA LEU A 178 0.85 -7.06 24.66
C LEU A 178 0.46 -5.58 24.82
N TYR A 179 1.45 -4.70 24.87
CA TYR A 179 1.21 -3.26 24.94
C TYR A 179 0.41 -2.76 23.73
N TYR A 180 0.84 -3.12 22.52
CA TYR A 180 0.17 -2.67 21.30
C TYR A 180 -1.25 -3.26 21.16
N ALA A 181 -1.50 -4.47 21.66
CA ALA A 181 -2.84 -5.05 21.75
C ALA A 181 -3.78 -4.18 22.59
N ASP A 182 -3.31 -3.71 23.77
CA ASP A 182 -4.06 -2.79 24.62
C ASP A 182 -4.29 -1.43 23.96
N GLN A 183 -3.27 -0.90 23.25
CA GLN A 183 -3.39 0.34 22.48
C GLN A 183 -4.42 0.21 21.35
N LEU A 184 -4.41 -0.89 20.59
CA LEU A 184 -5.39 -1.17 19.53
C LEU A 184 -6.81 -1.25 20.10
N LYS A 185 -7.01 -2.01 21.19
CA LYS A 185 -8.31 -2.15 21.85
C LYS A 185 -8.82 -0.80 22.35
N SER A 186 -7.98 -0.05 23.05
CA SER A 186 -8.31 1.27 23.58
C SER A 186 -8.58 2.28 22.46
N GLY A 187 -7.77 2.27 21.39
CA GLY A 187 -7.92 3.13 20.23
C GLY A 187 -9.24 2.90 19.51
N LEU A 188 -9.61 1.64 19.24
CA LEU A 188 -10.88 1.30 18.61
C LEU A 188 -12.08 1.66 19.51
N LEU A 189 -12.00 1.40 20.81
CA LEU A 189 -13.06 1.82 21.76
C LEU A 189 -13.23 3.34 21.78
N ASN A 190 -12.12 4.09 21.75
CA ASN A 190 -12.16 5.55 21.68
C ASN A 190 -12.73 6.05 20.37
N LEU A 191 -12.34 5.45 19.24
CA LEU A 191 -12.92 5.75 17.94
C LEU A 191 -14.44 5.53 17.93
N GLY A 192 -14.90 4.39 18.47
CA GLY A 192 -16.32 4.08 18.59
C GLY A 192 -17.09 5.16 19.39
N LYS A 193 -16.53 5.63 20.52
CA LYS A 193 -17.13 6.73 21.30
C LYS A 193 -17.25 8.03 20.50
N ILE A 194 -16.21 8.36 19.70
CA ILE A 194 -16.20 9.57 18.87
C ILE A 194 -17.28 9.53 17.80
N ILE A 195 -17.48 8.38 17.15
CA ILE A 195 -18.45 8.23 16.06
C ILE A 195 -19.84 7.73 16.52
N GLY A 196 -20.00 7.51 17.82
CA GLY A 196 -21.28 7.06 18.40
C GLY A 196 -21.66 5.61 18.08
N GLN A 197 -20.68 4.71 17.94
CA GLN A 197 -20.90 3.29 17.63
C GLN A 197 -20.13 2.39 18.60
N ASP A 198 -20.74 1.27 18.96
CA ASP A 198 -20.05 0.18 19.67
C ASP A 198 -19.28 -0.71 18.68
N LEU A 199 -18.21 -1.37 19.17
CA LEU A 199 -17.48 -2.33 18.36
C LEU A 199 -18.32 -3.55 18.04
N ASN A 200 -18.52 -3.81 16.76
CA ASN A 200 -19.12 -5.05 16.29
C ASN A 200 -18.05 -6.14 16.12
N TYR A 201 -17.80 -6.90 17.17
CA TYR A 201 -16.81 -7.97 17.18
C TYR A 201 -17.10 -9.08 16.16
N LYS A 202 -18.35 -9.30 15.78
CA LYS A 202 -18.70 -10.27 14.73
C LYS A 202 -18.16 -9.82 13.38
N LYS A 203 -18.43 -8.57 13.00
CA LYS A 203 -17.91 -8.00 11.75
C LYS A 203 -16.38 -7.93 11.74
N LEU A 204 -15.75 -7.62 12.89
CA LEU A 204 -14.30 -7.64 13.02
C LEU A 204 -13.73 -9.03 12.73
N LYS A 205 -14.27 -10.07 13.37
CA LYS A 205 -13.86 -11.46 13.16
C LYS A 205 -14.03 -11.91 11.72
N GLU A 206 -15.15 -11.58 11.10
CA GLU A 206 -15.44 -11.88 9.68
C GLU A 206 -14.40 -11.22 8.74
N ALA A 207 -14.05 -9.96 8.98
CA ALA A 207 -13.04 -9.26 8.18
C ALA A 207 -11.63 -9.85 8.38
N ILE A 208 -11.27 -10.22 9.60
CA ILE A 208 -10.00 -10.89 9.90
C ILE A 208 -9.94 -12.27 9.22
N ASP A 209 -11.01 -13.05 9.22
CA ASP A 209 -11.06 -14.35 8.55
C ASP A 209 -10.90 -14.23 7.04
N ILE A 210 -11.46 -13.18 6.43
CA ILE A 210 -11.24 -12.86 5.03
C ILE A 210 -9.77 -12.58 4.76
N GLU A 211 -9.13 -11.73 5.58
CA GLU A 211 -7.72 -11.39 5.39
C GLU A 211 -6.77 -12.57 5.69
N ASN A 212 -7.11 -13.46 6.60
CA ASN A 212 -6.38 -14.72 6.78
C ASN A 212 -6.40 -15.56 5.50
N GLN A 213 -7.57 -15.65 4.83
CA GLN A 213 -7.69 -16.38 3.56
C GLN A 213 -6.95 -15.67 2.43
N VAL A 214 -7.03 -14.34 2.35
CA VAL A 214 -6.28 -13.53 1.37
C VAL A 214 -4.78 -13.75 1.55
N ASN A 215 -4.28 -13.66 2.77
CA ASN A 215 -2.87 -13.84 3.06
C ASN A 215 -2.39 -15.25 2.67
N LYS A 216 -3.17 -16.28 2.98
CA LYS A 216 -2.87 -17.65 2.53
C LYS A 216 -2.74 -17.74 1.01
N ILE A 217 -3.66 -17.14 0.25
CA ILE A 217 -3.61 -17.12 -1.22
C ILE A 217 -2.39 -16.36 -1.73
N LYS A 218 -2.05 -15.23 -1.11
CA LYS A 218 -0.84 -14.47 -1.44
C LYS A 218 0.42 -15.33 -1.26
N PHE A 219 0.51 -16.14 -0.23
CA PHE A 219 1.63 -17.06 -0.04
C PHE A 219 1.64 -18.22 -1.07
N GLU A 220 0.47 -18.71 -1.51
CA GLU A 220 0.42 -19.66 -2.63
C GLU A 220 0.96 -19.01 -3.92
N ILE A 221 0.63 -17.74 -4.19
CA ILE A 221 1.17 -16.98 -5.32
C ILE A 221 2.69 -16.77 -5.13
N PHE A 222 3.12 -16.39 -3.93
CA PHE A 222 4.53 -16.19 -3.58
C PHE A 222 5.39 -17.43 -3.89
N ASP A 223 4.88 -18.63 -3.59
CA ASP A 223 5.58 -19.86 -3.92
C ASP A 223 5.64 -20.12 -5.43
N LEU A 224 4.60 -19.77 -6.17
CA LEU A 224 4.57 -19.96 -7.63
C LEU A 224 5.52 -19.00 -8.37
N ILE A 225 5.70 -17.77 -7.89
CA ILE A 225 6.55 -16.77 -8.56
C ILE A 225 8.07 -17.06 -8.40
N LYS A 226 8.45 -18.01 -7.57
CA LYS A 226 9.83 -18.53 -7.49
C LYS A 226 10.24 -19.29 -8.77
N ALA A 227 9.27 -19.77 -9.55
CA ALA A 227 9.53 -20.47 -10.81
C ALA A 227 10.21 -19.56 -11.84
N VAL A 228 10.92 -20.20 -12.78
CA VAL A 228 11.52 -19.54 -13.94
C VAL A 228 10.85 -20.11 -15.20
N PRO A 229 10.17 -19.30 -16.00
CA PRO A 229 9.90 -17.87 -15.78
C PRO A 229 8.86 -17.63 -14.68
N SER A 230 8.88 -16.42 -14.09
CA SER A 230 7.85 -15.99 -13.14
C SER A 230 6.48 -15.87 -13.81
N PRO A 231 5.43 -16.49 -13.24
CA PRO A 231 4.12 -16.57 -13.90
C PRO A 231 3.22 -15.36 -13.64
N ILE A 232 3.71 -14.32 -12.94
CA ILE A 232 2.90 -13.16 -12.58
C ILE A 232 3.39 -11.88 -13.28
N GLU A 233 2.47 -10.98 -13.58
CA GLU A 233 2.82 -9.65 -14.07
C GLU A 233 3.28 -8.72 -12.93
N ASN A 234 4.21 -7.81 -13.22
CA ASN A 234 4.72 -6.83 -12.25
C ASN A 234 3.63 -5.90 -11.68
N LEU A 235 2.60 -5.60 -12.46
CA LEU A 235 1.46 -4.79 -12.01
C LEU A 235 0.61 -5.47 -10.92
N TYR A 236 0.74 -6.78 -10.73
CA TYR A 236 0.07 -7.44 -9.60
C TYR A 236 0.45 -6.81 -8.26
N ASN A 237 1.71 -6.47 -8.06
CA ASN A 237 2.20 -5.93 -6.79
C ASN A 237 1.49 -4.62 -6.38
N PRO A 238 1.52 -3.53 -7.18
CA PRO A 238 0.82 -2.29 -6.79
C PRO A 238 -0.70 -2.42 -6.77
N VAL A 239 -1.28 -3.26 -7.64
CA VAL A 239 -2.74 -3.48 -7.64
C VAL A 239 -3.18 -4.28 -6.41
N SER A 240 -2.41 -5.29 -6.00
CA SER A 240 -2.68 -6.07 -4.77
C SER A 240 -2.57 -5.19 -3.52
N ALA A 241 -1.55 -4.33 -3.43
CA ALA A 241 -1.41 -3.37 -2.35
C ALA A 241 -2.58 -2.38 -2.32
N GLY A 242 -2.98 -1.86 -3.49
CA GLY A 242 -4.15 -0.99 -3.63
C GLY A 242 -5.45 -1.70 -3.24
N ALA A 243 -5.63 -2.96 -3.66
CA ALA A 243 -6.79 -3.76 -3.29
C ALA A 243 -6.89 -3.91 -1.77
N TYR A 244 -5.78 -4.25 -1.09
CA TYR A 244 -5.79 -4.32 0.36
C TYR A 244 -6.21 -2.99 1.01
N ILE A 245 -5.63 -1.87 0.57
CA ILE A 245 -5.91 -0.56 1.14
C ILE A 245 -7.39 -0.17 0.98
N PHE A 246 -8.00 -0.37 -0.19
CA PHE A 246 -9.37 0.08 -0.43
C PHE A 246 -10.44 -0.93 -0.01
N ILE A 247 -10.14 -2.22 -0.15
CA ILE A 247 -11.11 -3.31 0.00
C ILE A 247 -10.65 -4.44 0.94
N GLY A 248 -9.61 -4.20 1.75
CA GLY A 248 -9.15 -5.17 2.76
C GLY A 248 -10.25 -5.54 3.75
N GLY A 249 -10.29 -6.81 4.15
CA GLY A 249 -11.34 -7.39 4.98
C GLY A 249 -12.70 -7.58 4.29
N MET A 250 -12.76 -7.43 2.95
CA MET A 250 -13.98 -7.55 2.18
C MET A 250 -13.95 -8.76 1.22
N PRO A 251 -15.11 -9.36 0.89
CA PRO A 251 -15.19 -10.48 -0.06
C PRO A 251 -14.60 -10.17 -1.43
N GLU A 252 -14.64 -8.91 -1.85
CA GLU A 252 -14.07 -8.43 -3.13
C GLU A 252 -12.55 -8.61 -3.16
N ASN A 253 -11.84 -8.36 -2.03
CA ASN A 253 -10.41 -8.60 -1.92
C ASN A 253 -10.07 -10.08 -2.06
N LEU A 254 -10.82 -10.93 -1.37
CA LEU A 254 -10.67 -12.38 -1.47
C LEU A 254 -10.94 -12.89 -2.89
N SER A 255 -12.00 -12.39 -3.55
CA SER A 255 -12.33 -12.75 -4.93
C SER A 255 -11.22 -12.34 -5.90
N PHE A 256 -10.66 -11.13 -5.75
CA PHE A 256 -9.52 -10.67 -6.56
C PHE A 256 -8.33 -11.64 -6.47
N HIS A 257 -7.90 -11.99 -5.26
CA HIS A 257 -6.76 -12.87 -5.08
C HIS A 257 -7.01 -14.30 -5.53
N LYS A 258 -8.24 -14.83 -5.38
CA LYS A 258 -8.61 -16.13 -5.94
C LYS A 258 -8.50 -16.15 -7.47
N GLU A 259 -9.01 -15.13 -8.13
CA GLU A 259 -8.92 -15.01 -9.59
C GLU A 259 -7.46 -14.90 -10.05
N MET A 260 -6.63 -14.12 -9.34
CA MET A 260 -5.19 -14.00 -9.65
C MET A 260 -4.44 -15.30 -9.42
N LEU A 261 -4.75 -16.06 -8.37
CA LEU A 261 -4.13 -17.37 -8.13
C LEU A 261 -4.39 -18.34 -9.27
N GLU A 262 -5.61 -18.42 -9.78
CA GLU A 262 -5.95 -19.31 -10.89
C GLU A 262 -5.21 -18.92 -12.18
N ILE A 263 -5.08 -17.63 -12.46
CA ILE A 263 -4.29 -17.13 -13.60
C ILE A 263 -2.81 -17.47 -13.41
N THR A 264 -2.28 -17.27 -12.23
CA THR A 264 -0.88 -17.58 -11.91
C THR A 264 -0.60 -19.08 -12.04
N LYS A 265 -1.49 -19.94 -11.54
CA LYS A 265 -1.38 -21.42 -11.70
C LYS A 265 -1.39 -21.83 -13.17
N LEU A 266 -2.24 -21.23 -13.98
CA LEU A 266 -2.31 -21.51 -15.42
C LEU A 266 -1.00 -21.15 -16.13
N ARG A 267 -0.49 -19.94 -15.90
CA ARG A 267 0.79 -19.48 -16.47
C ARG A 267 1.97 -20.34 -15.98
N TYR A 268 1.99 -20.67 -14.67
CA TYR A 268 2.99 -21.58 -14.12
C TYR A 268 3.02 -22.94 -14.86
N LYS A 269 1.83 -23.55 -15.05
CA LYS A 269 1.70 -24.82 -15.77
C LYS A 269 2.20 -24.72 -17.21
N ASN A 270 1.92 -23.60 -17.89
CA ASN A 270 2.29 -23.37 -19.26
C ASN A 270 3.73 -22.83 -19.42
N LYS A 271 4.44 -22.53 -18.32
CA LYS A 271 5.75 -21.85 -18.30
C LYS A 271 5.71 -20.51 -19.05
N GLU A 272 4.68 -19.73 -18.79
CA GLU A 272 4.47 -18.44 -19.44
C GLU A 272 4.90 -17.28 -18.53
N HIS A 273 5.66 -16.33 -19.08
CA HIS A 273 5.91 -15.02 -18.52
C HIS A 273 4.96 -14.00 -19.15
N HIS A 274 4.47 -13.02 -18.37
CA HIS A 274 3.51 -12.02 -18.86
C HIS A 274 4.07 -11.19 -20.03
N GLY A 275 5.32 -10.78 -19.97
CA GLY A 275 6.00 -9.97 -21.00
C GLY A 275 6.49 -10.77 -22.23
N GLY A 276 6.30 -12.10 -22.24
CA GLY A 276 6.80 -13.03 -23.26
C GLY A 276 8.02 -13.80 -22.77
N GLU A 277 9.19 -13.18 -22.68
CA GLU A 277 10.44 -13.78 -22.20
C GLU A 277 10.91 -13.11 -20.91
N GLU A 278 11.15 -13.89 -19.86
CA GLU A 278 11.84 -13.40 -18.66
C GLU A 278 13.34 -13.38 -18.92
N LYS A 279 13.97 -12.21 -18.85
CA LYS A 279 15.41 -12.02 -19.08
C LYS A 279 16.17 -11.69 -17.83
N VAL A 280 15.55 -10.97 -16.90
CA VAL A 280 16.15 -10.49 -15.65
C VAL A 280 15.16 -10.63 -14.51
N ARG A 281 15.64 -11.19 -13.42
CA ARG A 281 14.89 -11.37 -12.17
C ARG A 281 15.35 -10.36 -11.13
N SER A 282 14.45 -9.52 -10.64
CA SER A 282 14.83 -8.48 -9.68
C SER A 282 14.03 -8.55 -8.40
N ILE A 283 14.68 -8.16 -7.30
CA ILE A 283 14.00 -7.77 -6.07
C ILE A 283 13.90 -6.25 -6.05
N TRP A 284 12.68 -5.74 -5.89
CA TRP A 284 12.42 -4.30 -5.73
C TRP A 284 11.52 -4.12 -4.51
N PRO A 285 12.08 -4.08 -3.29
CA PRO A 285 11.30 -4.25 -2.06
C PRO A 285 10.48 -3.03 -1.68
N TYR A 286 10.85 -1.83 -2.18
CA TYR A 286 10.34 -0.60 -1.62
C TYR A 286 10.10 0.46 -2.70
N MET A 287 8.99 1.18 -2.57
CA MET A 287 8.55 2.35 -3.32
C MET A 287 8.73 2.29 -4.84
N ILE A 288 7.61 2.21 -5.52
CA ILE A 288 7.51 2.40 -6.97
C ILE A 288 7.14 3.84 -7.31
N THR A 289 7.16 4.20 -8.59
CA THR A 289 6.68 5.47 -9.10
C THR A 289 5.16 5.54 -9.08
N TRP A 290 4.56 6.03 -8.00
CA TRP A 290 3.10 6.15 -7.90
C TRP A 290 2.52 7.18 -8.85
N PHE A 291 3.31 8.10 -9.38
CA PHE A 291 2.89 9.00 -10.46
C PHE A 291 2.79 8.31 -11.84
N SER A 292 3.27 7.08 -11.97
CA SER A 292 3.19 6.31 -13.23
C SER A 292 3.36 4.81 -12.98
N ILE A 293 2.25 4.11 -12.74
CA ILE A 293 2.26 2.65 -12.53
C ILE A 293 2.46 1.85 -13.82
N ASP A 294 2.32 2.49 -15.01
CA ASP A 294 2.61 1.88 -16.31
C ASP A 294 4.09 1.46 -16.45
N LEU A 295 4.97 1.98 -15.59
CA LEU A 295 6.35 1.52 -15.50
C LEU A 295 6.42 0.00 -15.30
N MET A 296 5.57 -0.59 -14.49
CA MET A 296 5.57 -2.02 -14.20
C MET A 296 5.28 -2.86 -15.45
N GLU A 297 4.29 -2.47 -16.25
CA GLU A 297 3.98 -3.14 -17.51
C GLU A 297 5.09 -2.94 -18.57
N TRP A 298 5.73 -1.76 -18.54
CA TRP A 298 6.87 -1.48 -19.42
C TRP A 298 8.08 -2.36 -19.07
N LEU A 299 8.33 -2.64 -17.79
CA LEU A 299 9.40 -3.56 -17.36
C LEU A 299 9.16 -4.97 -17.90
N ASP A 300 7.94 -5.49 -17.75
CA ASP A 300 7.57 -6.81 -18.27
C ASP A 300 7.80 -6.90 -19.80
N ARG A 301 7.23 -5.97 -20.55
CA ARG A 301 7.17 -6.11 -22.03
C ARG A 301 8.41 -5.63 -22.76
N ASN A 302 9.07 -4.61 -22.25
CA ASN A 302 10.20 -4.01 -22.98
C ASN A 302 11.54 -4.56 -22.53
N LEU A 303 11.65 -4.94 -21.25
CA LEU A 303 12.90 -5.44 -20.68
C LEU A 303 12.89 -6.93 -20.33
N GLY A 304 11.70 -7.54 -20.25
CA GLY A 304 11.57 -8.90 -19.68
C GLY A 304 12.08 -8.96 -18.24
N LEU A 305 11.88 -7.88 -17.48
CA LEU A 305 12.33 -7.76 -16.11
C LEU A 305 11.19 -8.06 -15.15
N SER A 306 11.34 -9.12 -14.36
CA SER A 306 10.42 -9.49 -13.30
C SER A 306 10.74 -8.79 -11.99
N VAL A 307 9.72 -8.17 -11.36
CA VAL A 307 9.77 -7.65 -9.99
C VAL A 307 9.14 -8.69 -9.07
N LEU A 308 9.97 -9.52 -8.45
CA LEU A 308 9.52 -10.73 -7.76
C LEU A 308 9.03 -10.50 -6.34
N PHE A 309 9.44 -9.41 -5.73
CA PHE A 309 9.11 -9.12 -4.34
C PHE A 309 9.02 -7.63 -4.05
N ASP A 310 8.03 -7.24 -3.25
CA ASP A 310 7.91 -5.95 -2.59
C ASP A 310 7.36 -6.13 -1.17
N ILE A 311 7.63 -5.16 -0.29
CA ILE A 311 7.22 -5.24 1.12
C ILE A 311 5.74 -4.96 1.36
N PHE A 312 5.00 -4.43 0.38
CA PHE A 312 3.60 -4.02 0.56
C PHE A 312 2.60 -5.17 0.45
N ASN A 313 3.02 -6.31 -0.11
CA ASN A 313 2.11 -7.41 -0.41
C ASN A 313 2.07 -8.52 0.62
N TYR A 314 3.11 -8.69 1.43
CA TYR A 314 3.25 -9.87 2.27
C TYR A 314 3.31 -9.52 3.75
N ASN A 315 2.47 -10.18 4.54
CA ASN A 315 2.49 -10.15 5.99
C ASN A 315 2.79 -11.56 6.48
N PHE A 316 3.90 -11.72 7.18
CA PHE A 316 4.43 -13.02 7.61
C PHE A 316 3.96 -13.43 9.01
N SER A 317 3.07 -12.66 9.65
CA SER A 317 2.48 -13.04 10.93
C SER A 317 1.56 -14.26 10.77
N GLU A 318 1.46 -15.03 11.85
CA GLU A 318 0.53 -16.15 11.92
C GLU A 318 -0.93 -15.70 11.74
N PRO A 319 -1.77 -16.53 11.11
CA PRO A 319 -3.20 -16.26 10.99
C PRO A 319 -3.84 -16.07 12.35
N ILE A 320 -4.69 -15.06 12.48
CA ILE A 320 -5.40 -14.77 13.74
C ILE A 320 -6.55 -15.76 13.91
N ASN A 321 -6.55 -16.50 15.02
CA ASN A 321 -7.64 -17.42 15.36
C ASN A 321 -8.85 -16.64 15.88
N THR A 322 -9.83 -16.40 15.03
CA THR A 322 -11.05 -15.63 15.34
C THR A 322 -12.03 -16.37 16.26
N ASN A 323 -11.83 -17.68 16.52
CA ASN A 323 -12.61 -18.45 17.49
C ASN A 323 -12.10 -18.33 18.93
N SER A 324 -10.95 -17.69 19.14
CA SER A 324 -10.37 -17.43 20.45
C SER A 324 -11.14 -16.33 21.20
N ASP A 325 -10.79 -16.12 22.49
CA ASP A 325 -11.23 -14.97 23.26
C ASP A 325 -10.73 -13.63 22.70
N LEU A 326 -11.30 -12.53 23.11
CA LEU A 326 -11.00 -11.22 22.54
C LEU A 326 -9.57 -10.77 22.81
N ASP A 327 -8.98 -11.09 23.96
CA ASP A 327 -7.64 -10.66 24.29
C ASP A 327 -6.60 -11.39 23.42
N THR A 328 -6.82 -12.69 23.16
CA THR A 328 -6.04 -13.47 22.19
C THR A 328 -6.18 -12.91 20.78
N ILE A 329 -7.38 -12.49 20.37
CA ILE A 329 -7.59 -11.87 19.04
C ILE A 329 -6.85 -10.53 18.94
N PHE A 330 -6.95 -9.66 19.95
CA PHE A 330 -6.21 -8.39 19.97
C PHE A 330 -4.70 -8.59 19.99
N LEU A 331 -4.19 -9.62 20.66
CA LEU A 331 -2.78 -9.99 20.60
C LEU A 331 -2.38 -10.42 19.17
N GLY A 332 -3.21 -11.22 18.49
CA GLY A 332 -3.00 -11.57 17.08
C GLY A 332 -3.03 -10.35 16.16
N MET A 333 -3.98 -9.43 16.38
CA MET A 333 -4.05 -8.15 15.65
C MET A 333 -2.80 -7.30 15.88
N SER A 334 -2.26 -7.27 17.08
CA SER A 334 -1.05 -6.52 17.40
C SER A 334 0.17 -7.11 16.68
N LYS A 335 0.36 -8.43 16.69
CA LYS A 335 1.44 -9.10 15.96
C LYS A 335 1.34 -8.82 14.45
N LYS A 336 0.15 -8.98 13.86
CA LYS A 336 -0.09 -8.68 12.45
C LYS A 336 0.18 -7.20 12.14
N GLY A 337 -0.23 -6.27 13.00
CA GLY A 337 0.00 -4.85 12.82
C GLY A 337 1.47 -4.46 12.91
N MET A 338 2.24 -5.07 13.82
CA MET A 338 3.68 -4.84 13.92
C MET A 338 4.48 -5.52 12.78
N ASP A 339 3.99 -6.64 12.24
CA ASP A 339 4.55 -7.26 11.04
C ASP A 339 4.08 -6.58 9.74
N PHE A 340 3.26 -5.54 9.83
CA PHE A 340 2.67 -4.90 8.68
C PHE A 340 3.70 -4.15 7.86
N SER A 341 3.39 -4.01 6.56
CA SER A 341 4.22 -3.32 5.58
C SER A 341 4.77 -1.97 6.06
N MET A 342 6.03 -1.77 5.86
CA MET A 342 6.85 -0.65 6.32
C MET A 342 7.04 -0.57 7.84
N ILE A 343 6.13 -1.06 8.67
CA ILE A 343 6.34 -1.07 10.13
C ILE A 343 7.48 -2.02 10.46
N LYS A 344 7.37 -3.29 10.10
CA LYS A 344 8.41 -4.30 10.35
C LYS A 344 9.79 -3.88 9.83
N GLN A 345 9.83 -3.25 8.66
CA GLN A 345 11.08 -2.88 8.00
C GLN A 345 11.66 -1.53 8.47
N SER A 346 10.92 -0.75 9.26
CA SER A 346 11.32 0.58 9.72
C SER A 346 11.36 0.73 11.25
N THR A 347 10.86 -0.26 11.98
CA THR A 347 11.03 -0.42 13.43
C THR A 347 12.19 -1.39 13.69
N GLU A 348 12.66 -1.46 14.93
CA GLU A 348 13.90 -2.15 15.31
C GLU A 348 15.13 -1.50 14.64
N PHE A 349 16.12 -2.30 14.25
CA PHE A 349 17.33 -1.86 13.56
C PHE A 349 17.28 -2.28 12.09
N PHE A 350 18.19 -1.76 11.27
CA PHE A 350 18.19 -2.02 9.82
C PHE A 350 18.73 -3.42 9.46
N GLU A 351 19.45 -4.09 10.36
CA GLU A 351 20.00 -5.42 10.12
C GLU A 351 18.92 -6.45 9.75
N PRO A 352 17.79 -6.58 10.45
CA PRO A 352 16.70 -7.48 10.06
C PRO A 352 16.16 -7.18 8.65
N PHE A 353 16.12 -5.92 8.24
CA PHE A 353 15.70 -5.56 6.88
C PHE A 353 16.73 -6.00 5.82
N ILE A 354 18.02 -5.88 6.09
CA ILE A 354 19.09 -6.34 5.20
C ILE A 354 19.04 -7.86 5.06
N GLU A 355 18.96 -8.59 6.17
CA GLU A 355 18.84 -10.05 6.18
C GLU A 355 17.62 -10.55 5.39
N TYR A 356 16.50 -9.85 5.55
CA TYR A 356 15.28 -10.08 4.81
C TYR A 356 15.48 -9.92 3.29
N CYS A 357 16.11 -8.82 2.85
CA CYS A 357 16.42 -8.58 1.44
C CYS A 357 17.37 -9.63 0.85
N ILE A 358 18.41 -10.05 1.60
CA ILE A 358 19.35 -11.10 1.20
C ILE A 358 18.64 -12.44 1.06
N SER A 359 17.79 -12.79 2.03
CA SER A 359 17.03 -14.04 2.01
C SER A 359 16.18 -14.14 0.75
N PHE A 360 15.43 -13.08 0.42
CA PHE A 360 14.58 -13.08 -0.78
C PHE A 360 15.39 -13.04 -2.08
N ALA A 361 16.52 -12.34 -2.11
CA ALA A 361 17.40 -12.38 -3.28
C ALA A 361 17.86 -13.79 -3.59
N LYS A 362 18.22 -14.58 -2.56
CA LYS A 362 18.60 -16.00 -2.69
C LYS A 362 17.40 -16.88 -3.06
N GLU A 363 16.27 -16.71 -2.35
CA GLU A 363 15.06 -17.56 -2.51
C GLU A 363 14.44 -17.42 -3.91
N PHE A 364 14.43 -16.22 -4.46
CA PHE A 364 13.90 -15.95 -5.81
C PHE A 364 14.95 -16.09 -6.91
N SER A 365 16.19 -16.47 -6.60
CA SER A 365 17.29 -16.52 -7.58
C SER A 365 17.37 -15.22 -8.39
N ALA A 366 17.43 -14.11 -7.68
CA ALA A 366 17.46 -12.78 -8.29
C ALA A 366 18.81 -12.50 -8.97
N ASP A 367 18.77 -11.92 -10.17
CA ASP A 367 19.95 -11.48 -10.92
C ASP A 367 20.43 -10.11 -10.46
N CYS A 368 19.53 -9.31 -9.88
CA CYS A 368 19.84 -7.97 -9.43
C CYS A 368 18.85 -7.47 -8.37
N PHE A 369 19.21 -6.34 -7.79
CA PHE A 369 18.40 -5.63 -6.84
C PHE A 369 18.13 -4.19 -7.33
N ILE A 370 16.88 -3.71 -7.25
CA ILE A 370 16.52 -2.33 -7.54
C ILE A 370 16.08 -1.68 -6.23
N TYR A 371 16.79 -0.64 -5.84
CA TYR A 371 16.44 0.15 -4.66
C TYR A 371 16.10 1.58 -5.07
N THR A 372 14.86 1.97 -4.77
CA THR A 372 14.38 3.32 -5.01
C THR A 372 14.34 4.09 -3.71
N GLN A 373 15.13 5.14 -3.64
CA GLN A 373 15.25 6.01 -2.48
C GLN A 373 14.37 7.23 -2.64
N SER A 374 13.22 7.27 -1.95
CA SER A 374 12.46 8.52 -1.84
C SER A 374 13.23 9.50 -0.95
N ILE A 375 13.49 10.69 -1.48
CA ILE A 375 14.22 11.77 -0.77
C ILE A 375 13.57 12.18 0.54
N ALA A 376 12.28 11.91 0.67
CA ALA A 376 11.49 12.22 1.85
C ALA A 376 11.46 11.09 2.89
N CYS A 377 12.01 9.90 2.59
CA CYS A 377 11.98 8.76 3.49
C CYS A 377 13.34 8.54 4.15
N LYS A 378 13.48 9.04 5.39
CA LYS A 378 14.74 8.96 6.13
C LYS A 378 15.06 7.55 6.60
N GLN A 379 14.05 6.78 7.03
CA GLN A 379 14.23 5.40 7.51
C GLN A 379 14.90 4.53 6.44
N PHE A 380 14.36 4.55 5.22
CA PHE A 380 14.91 3.78 4.13
C PHE A 380 16.12 4.44 3.45
N GLY A 381 16.34 5.75 3.67
CA GLY A 381 17.47 6.49 3.12
C GLY A 381 18.81 6.20 3.80
N SER A 382 18.80 5.62 4.98
CA SER A 382 20.01 5.27 5.73
C SER A 382 20.62 3.90 5.36
N VAL A 383 19.87 3.06 4.63
CA VAL A 383 20.21 1.64 4.41
C VAL A 383 20.95 1.34 3.09
N PRO A 384 20.80 2.12 1.99
CA PRO A 384 21.21 1.66 0.66
C PRO A 384 22.65 1.19 0.54
N GLN A 385 23.61 1.89 1.17
CA GLN A 385 25.03 1.53 1.06
C GLN A 385 25.32 0.19 1.74
N LEU A 386 24.80 0.00 2.96
CA LEU A 386 25.00 -1.25 3.70
C LEU A 386 24.33 -2.44 3.00
N LEU A 387 23.12 -2.23 2.47
CA LEU A 387 22.43 -3.25 1.71
C LEU A 387 23.17 -3.62 0.43
N LYS A 388 23.73 -2.63 -0.28
CA LYS A 388 24.50 -2.86 -1.51
C LYS A 388 25.75 -3.70 -1.25
N GLU A 389 26.47 -3.39 -0.18
CA GLU A 389 27.66 -4.15 0.24
C GLU A 389 27.27 -5.59 0.61
N ALA A 390 26.24 -5.76 1.45
CA ALA A 390 25.77 -7.06 1.87
C ALA A 390 25.26 -7.93 0.71
N LEU A 391 24.53 -7.36 -0.25
CA LEU A 391 24.07 -8.07 -1.46
C LEU A 391 25.25 -8.54 -2.33
N MET A 392 26.28 -7.72 -2.46
CA MET A 392 27.48 -8.10 -3.22
C MET A 392 28.27 -9.19 -2.51
N ASP A 393 28.46 -9.07 -1.20
CA ASP A 393 29.26 -10.01 -0.41
C ASP A 393 28.59 -11.35 -0.21
N GLU A 394 27.27 -11.37 0.03
CA GLU A 394 26.55 -12.58 0.42
C GLU A 394 25.80 -13.27 -0.72
N VAL A 395 25.43 -12.52 -1.77
CA VAL A 395 24.63 -13.04 -2.90
C VAL A 395 25.40 -12.91 -4.21
N GLY A 396 26.30 -11.91 -4.33
CA GLY A 396 27.07 -11.64 -5.55
C GLY A 396 26.28 -10.92 -6.63
N ILE A 397 25.17 -10.22 -6.27
CA ILE A 397 24.33 -9.50 -7.25
C ILE A 397 24.49 -7.99 -7.14
N PRO A 398 24.43 -7.26 -8.28
CA PRO A 398 24.51 -5.80 -8.27
C PRO A 398 23.20 -5.16 -7.83
N MET A 399 23.28 -3.96 -7.24
CA MET A 399 22.15 -3.13 -6.87
C MET A 399 22.13 -1.81 -7.64
N LEU A 400 21.03 -1.50 -8.30
CA LEU A 400 20.73 -0.19 -8.86
C LEU A 400 20.05 0.67 -7.79
N LEU A 401 20.65 1.81 -7.45
CA LEU A 401 20.03 2.83 -6.60
C LEU A 401 19.49 3.97 -7.46
N ILE A 402 18.21 4.32 -7.27
CA ILE A 402 17.59 5.47 -7.92
C ILE A 402 16.99 6.40 -6.84
N GLU A 403 17.53 7.60 -6.74
CA GLU A 403 16.92 8.65 -5.93
C GLU A 403 15.76 9.32 -6.69
N PHE A 404 14.64 9.50 -6.04
CA PHE A 404 13.42 10.04 -6.64
C PHE A 404 12.45 10.56 -5.57
N ASP A 405 11.29 11.07 -5.99
CA ASP A 405 10.12 11.18 -5.13
C ASP A 405 8.99 10.28 -5.66
N ALA A 406 8.31 9.56 -4.78
CA ALA A 406 7.31 8.56 -5.20
C ALA A 406 6.03 9.17 -5.78
N GLY A 407 5.69 10.41 -5.42
CA GLY A 407 4.49 11.12 -5.88
C GLY A 407 4.79 12.30 -6.80
N ASP A 408 5.99 12.90 -6.73
CA ASP A 408 6.33 14.11 -7.48
C ASP A 408 7.28 13.82 -8.65
N ALA A 409 6.71 13.72 -9.85
CA ALA A 409 7.46 13.43 -11.08
C ALA A 409 8.48 14.54 -11.45
N ARG A 410 8.41 15.73 -10.85
CA ARG A 410 9.34 16.84 -11.10
C ARG A 410 10.74 16.54 -10.55
N MET A 411 10.86 15.64 -9.56
CA MET A 411 12.14 15.25 -8.97
C MET A 411 12.92 14.30 -9.85
N THR A 412 12.27 13.29 -10.41
CA THR A 412 12.88 12.33 -11.33
C THR A 412 11.82 11.88 -12.33
N SER A 413 11.98 12.29 -13.58
CA SER A 413 11.01 11.97 -14.62
C SER A 413 10.93 10.48 -14.92
N LEU A 414 9.77 10.02 -15.37
CA LEU A 414 9.58 8.63 -15.81
C LEU A 414 10.59 8.24 -16.92
N LYS A 415 10.93 9.18 -17.80
CA LYS A 415 11.95 8.96 -18.84
C LYS A 415 13.29 8.64 -18.22
N THR A 416 13.75 9.45 -17.28
CA THR A 416 15.03 9.23 -16.56
C THR A 416 15.03 7.90 -15.82
N PHE A 417 13.89 7.54 -15.23
CA PHE A 417 13.71 6.25 -14.56
C PHE A 417 13.90 5.08 -15.53
N LYS A 418 13.18 5.10 -16.65
CA LYS A 418 13.28 4.09 -17.71
C LYS A 418 14.68 3.98 -18.28
N GLU A 419 15.36 5.11 -18.52
CA GLU A 419 16.75 5.13 -19.01
C GLU A 419 17.73 4.48 -18.04
N LYS A 420 17.68 4.84 -16.74
CA LYS A 420 18.55 4.25 -15.71
C LYS A 420 18.37 2.74 -15.60
N ILE A 421 17.12 2.26 -15.59
CA ILE A 421 16.85 0.81 -15.51
C ILE A 421 17.30 0.11 -16.80
N SER A 422 17.04 0.71 -17.99
CA SER A 422 17.45 0.11 -19.26
C SER A 422 18.98 -0.08 -19.35
N ILE A 423 19.73 0.95 -18.96
CA ILE A 423 21.21 0.89 -18.95
C ILE A 423 21.68 -0.20 -17.99
N PHE A 424 21.11 -0.25 -16.79
CA PHE A 424 21.47 -1.24 -15.78
C PHE A 424 21.17 -2.67 -16.26
N VAL A 425 19.98 -2.91 -16.80
CA VAL A 425 19.61 -4.23 -17.35
C VAL A 425 20.55 -4.66 -18.48
N GLN A 426 20.96 -3.72 -19.36
CA GLN A 426 21.92 -4.03 -20.43
C GLN A 426 23.30 -4.49 -19.90
N THR A 427 23.65 -4.19 -18.68
CA THR A 427 24.90 -4.69 -18.06
C THR A 427 24.78 -6.11 -17.52
N LEU A 428 23.56 -6.65 -17.43
CA LEU A 428 23.28 -7.97 -16.85
C LEU A 428 23.11 -9.06 -17.92
N ILE A 429 22.73 -8.67 -19.13
CA ILE A 429 22.49 -9.55 -20.28
C ILE A 429 23.55 -9.30 -21.37
#